data_c195d8d18f2c8e1cca66592a0a1e0b6a
#
_entry.id   c195d8d18f2c8e1cca66592a0a1e0b6a
#
_cell.length_a   1.000
_cell.length_b   1.000
_cell.length_c   1.000
_cell.angle_alpha   90.00
_cell.angle_beta   90.00
_cell.angle_gamma   90.00
#
_symmetry.space_group_name_H-M   'P 1'
#
loop_
_entity.id
_entity.type
_entity.pdbx_description
1 polymer ?
#
loop_
_entity_poly.entity_id
_entity_poly.type
_entity_poly.pdbx_seq_one_letter_code
_entity_poly.pdbx_strand_id
1 'polypeptide(L)'
;MKMGEPDISNHSALPQLQLFQKQRKHRANLPWLRKAITRAVPLCMAHAKGESPPLLSLPEIEASIVTDKVIGQVHEDFLGDPTPTDVITFHHGEIIVSADTAAREGPLHGLTFDEELLLYLIHGLMHLGGWDDHEPEEAAQMKVLQEGVLAEVISEKR
;
A
#
# COMPACT_ATOMS: atom_id res chain seq x y z
N MET A 1 -12.67 -34.30 4.08
CA MET A 1 -12.51 -33.64 4.15
C MET A 1 -12.45 -32.96 3.88
N LYS A 2 -12.60 -32.83 3.73
CA LYS A 2 -12.67 -31.96 3.50
C LYS A 2 -12.06 -31.31 3.10
N MET A 3 -11.72 -31.46 2.94
CA MET A 3 -11.07 -30.74 2.63
C MET A 3 -11.31 -29.83 1.96
N GLY A 4 -11.41 -29.82 1.46
CA GLY A 4 -11.53 -28.86 0.55
C GLY A 4 -12.15 -27.74 1.12
N GLU A 5 -12.85 -27.88 1.92
CA GLU A 5 -13.35 -26.82 2.44
C GLU A 5 -12.54 -26.13 3.32
N PRO A 6 -11.66 -26.69 3.86
CA PRO A 6 -10.89 -25.94 4.77
C PRO A 6 -10.20 -24.84 4.15
N ASP A 7 -9.99 -24.90 2.93
CA ASP A 7 -9.42 -23.81 2.32
C ASP A 7 -10.19 -22.61 2.55
N ILE A 8 -11.41 -22.74 2.88
CA ILE A 8 -12.18 -21.62 3.19
C ILE A 8 -11.61 -20.82 4.27
N SER A 9 -11.07 -21.43 5.27
CA SER A 9 -10.48 -20.67 6.33
C SER A 9 -9.30 -19.90 5.82
N ASN A 10 -8.58 -20.47 4.89
CA ASN A 10 -7.46 -19.73 4.35
C ASN A 10 -7.91 -18.57 3.51
N HIS A 11 -9.01 -18.71 2.82
CA HIS A 11 -9.49 -17.61 2.04
C HIS A 11 -9.94 -16.46 2.89
N SER A 12 -10.49 -16.76 4.06
CA SER A 12 -10.92 -15.69 4.90
C SER A 12 -9.76 -15.09 5.67
N ALA A 13 -8.60 -15.71 5.62
CA ALA A 13 -7.45 -15.20 6.33
C ALA A 13 -6.78 -14.12 5.53
N LEU A 14 -7.14 -12.89 5.81
CA LEU A 14 -6.49 -11.75 5.21
C LEU A 14 -5.17 -11.50 5.93
N PRO A 15 -4.18 -10.90 5.26
CA PRO A 15 -2.97 -10.50 5.98
C PRO A 15 -3.33 -9.50 7.05
N GLN A 16 -2.69 -9.63 8.19
CA GLN A 16 -2.86 -8.67 9.26
C GLN A 16 -2.00 -7.46 8.96
N LEU A 17 -2.60 -6.29 8.91
CA LEU A 17 -1.86 -5.10 8.54
C LEU A 17 -1.55 -4.28 9.77
N GLN A 18 -0.28 -3.93 9.95
CA GLN A 18 0.17 -3.08 11.03
C GLN A 18 0.69 -1.78 10.45
N LEU A 19 0.24 -0.67 11.00
CA LEU A 19 0.61 0.66 10.52
C LEU A 19 1.34 1.40 11.64
N PHE A 20 2.56 1.82 11.35
CA PHE A 20 3.42 2.49 12.33
C PHE A 20 3.69 3.93 11.89
N GLN A 21 3.44 4.86 12.79
CA GLN A 21 3.79 6.26 12.57
C GLN A 21 5.20 6.48 13.12
N LYS A 22 6.15 6.76 12.22
CA LYS A 22 7.54 6.89 12.62
C LYS A 22 8.09 8.29 12.34
N GLN A 23 7.22 9.29 12.23
CA GLN A 23 7.63 10.66 12.02
C GLN A 23 6.69 11.58 12.82
N ARG A 24 7.13 12.79 13.10
CA ARG A 24 6.35 13.74 13.90
C ARG A 24 6.08 15.04 13.18
N LYS A 25 6.51 15.13 11.93
CA LYS A 25 6.45 16.36 11.18
C LYS A 25 5.05 16.65 10.65
N HIS A 26 4.33 15.60 10.28
CA HIS A 26 3.00 15.73 9.70
C HIS A 26 2.03 14.85 10.49
N ARG A 27 0.86 15.39 10.78
CA ARG A 27 -0.10 14.66 11.62
C ARG A 27 -1.01 13.79 10.75
N ALA A 28 -0.85 12.49 10.87
CA ALA A 28 -1.68 11.54 10.14
C ALA A 28 -2.84 11.09 11.03
N ASN A 29 -3.99 10.86 10.40
CA ASN A 29 -5.15 10.33 11.09
C ASN A 29 -5.05 8.80 11.08
N LEU A 30 -4.34 8.27 12.08
CA LEU A 30 -4.06 6.83 12.11
C LEU A 30 -5.32 5.97 12.23
N PRO A 31 -6.29 6.32 13.09
CA PRO A 31 -7.51 5.49 13.14
C PRO A 31 -8.22 5.39 11.80
N TRP A 32 -8.31 6.52 11.08
CA TRP A 32 -8.93 6.52 9.76
C TRP A 32 -8.12 5.69 8.77
N LEU A 33 -6.80 5.88 8.78
CA LEU A 33 -5.93 5.15 7.86
C LEU A 33 -5.98 3.64 8.12
N ARG A 34 -6.00 3.23 9.39
CA ARG A 34 -6.09 1.81 9.71
C ARG A 34 -7.37 1.19 9.19
N LYS A 35 -8.50 1.89 9.36
CA LYS A 35 -9.76 1.39 8.83
C LYS A 35 -9.74 1.37 7.31
N ALA A 36 -9.23 2.42 6.70
CA ALA A 36 -9.22 2.53 5.24
C ALA A 36 -8.37 1.43 4.62
N ILE A 37 -7.15 1.21 5.16
CA ILE A 37 -6.28 0.21 4.57
C ILE A 37 -6.82 -1.20 4.79
N THR A 38 -7.49 -1.43 5.92
CA THR A 38 -8.10 -2.73 6.17
C THR A 38 -9.17 -3.03 5.10
N ARG A 39 -9.93 -2.01 4.68
CA ARG A 39 -10.89 -2.20 3.61
C ARG A 39 -10.23 -2.35 2.26
N ALA A 40 -9.07 -1.71 2.06
CA ALA A 40 -8.38 -1.78 0.78
C ALA A 40 -7.76 -3.14 0.52
N VAL A 41 -7.34 -3.85 1.56
CA VAL A 41 -6.63 -5.11 1.39
C VAL A 41 -7.43 -6.13 0.56
N PRO A 42 -8.69 -6.45 0.89
CA PRO A 42 -9.41 -7.43 0.07
C PRO A 42 -9.68 -6.94 -1.34
N LEU A 43 -9.84 -5.61 -1.53
CA LEU A 43 -10.03 -5.08 -2.87
C LEU A 43 -8.78 -5.25 -3.71
N CYS A 44 -7.61 -5.01 -3.13
CA CYS A 44 -6.36 -5.23 -3.84
C CYS A 44 -6.13 -6.72 -4.09
N MET A 45 -6.50 -7.59 -3.15
CA MET A 45 -6.39 -9.02 -3.36
C MET A 45 -7.22 -9.48 -4.54
N ALA A 46 -8.40 -8.87 -4.74
CA ALA A 46 -9.25 -9.22 -5.86
C ALA A 46 -8.63 -8.86 -7.20
N HIS A 47 -7.71 -7.91 -7.22
CA HIS A 47 -7.01 -7.52 -8.45
C HIS A 47 -5.67 -8.21 -8.60
N ALA A 48 -5.30 -9.12 -7.70
CA ALA A 48 -3.99 -9.77 -7.76
C ALA A 48 -3.80 -10.51 -9.07
N LYS A 49 -2.58 -10.51 -9.58
CA LYS A 49 -2.26 -11.17 -10.83
C LYS A 49 -0.96 -11.95 -10.69
N GLY A 50 -0.74 -12.88 -11.61
CA GLY A 50 0.46 -13.71 -11.56
C GLY A 50 0.17 -14.98 -10.78
N GLU A 51 1.21 -15.83 -10.75
CA GLU A 51 1.00 -17.18 -10.24
C GLU A 51 0.93 -17.23 -8.73
N SER A 52 1.82 -16.52 -8.04
CA SER A 52 1.88 -16.60 -6.59
C SER A 52 2.26 -15.23 -6.02
N PRO A 53 1.40 -14.24 -6.19
CA PRO A 53 1.76 -12.91 -5.66
C PRO A 53 1.80 -12.94 -4.13
N PRO A 54 2.75 -12.25 -3.54
CA PRO A 54 2.91 -12.27 -2.08
C PRO A 54 1.64 -11.90 -1.31
N LEU A 55 0.86 -10.97 -1.84
CA LEU A 55 -0.33 -10.48 -1.14
C LEU A 55 -1.29 -11.60 -0.76
N LEU A 56 -1.35 -12.65 -1.56
CA LEU A 56 -2.30 -13.74 -1.32
C LEU A 56 -1.82 -14.75 -0.29
N SER A 57 -0.55 -14.66 0.14
CA SER A 57 -0.02 -15.66 1.08
C SER A 57 0.65 -15.06 2.30
N LEU A 58 0.91 -13.76 2.32
CA LEU A 58 1.58 -13.15 3.46
C LEU A 58 0.67 -13.16 4.68
N PRO A 59 1.18 -13.59 5.85
CA PRO A 59 0.35 -13.55 7.06
C PRO A 59 0.22 -12.16 7.62
N GLU A 60 1.20 -11.28 7.36
CA GLU A 60 1.09 -9.91 7.85
C GLU A 60 1.87 -8.97 6.96
N ILE A 61 1.47 -7.71 6.99
CA ILE A 61 2.11 -6.64 6.24
C ILE A 61 2.37 -5.51 7.21
N GLU A 62 3.60 -4.99 7.18
CA GLU A 62 3.98 -3.85 8.00
C GLU A 62 4.09 -2.61 7.12
N ALA A 63 3.40 -1.56 7.50
CA ALA A 63 3.47 -0.29 6.81
C ALA A 63 4.01 0.77 7.76
N SER A 64 4.96 1.59 7.29
CA SER A 64 5.58 2.63 8.10
C SER A 64 5.48 3.97 7.41
N ILE A 65 5.11 5.00 8.16
CA ILE A 65 5.06 6.37 7.68
C ILE A 65 6.32 7.06 8.19
N VAL A 66 7.16 7.52 7.26
CA VAL A 66 8.47 8.07 7.59
C VAL A 66 8.67 9.42 6.91
N THR A 67 9.81 10.07 7.17
CA THR A 67 10.16 11.33 6.50
C THR A 67 10.89 11.05 5.20
N ASP A 68 11.04 12.09 4.36
CA ASP A 68 11.85 12.01 3.16
C ASP A 68 13.28 11.57 3.49
N LYS A 69 13.82 12.05 4.60
CA LYS A 69 15.19 11.69 4.98
C LYS A 69 15.31 10.20 5.21
N VAL A 70 14.34 9.61 5.91
CA VAL A 70 14.38 8.20 6.22
C VAL A 70 14.15 7.35 4.97
N ILE A 71 13.16 7.71 4.15
CA ILE A 71 12.88 6.90 2.97
C ILE A 71 14.02 7.03 1.95
N GLY A 72 14.65 8.21 1.88
CA GLY A 72 15.82 8.39 1.03
C GLY A 72 16.97 7.50 1.46
N GLN A 73 17.16 7.34 2.78
CA GLN A 73 18.21 6.46 3.29
C GLN A 73 17.91 4.99 2.95
N VAL A 74 16.64 4.58 3.06
CA VAL A 74 16.25 3.22 2.70
C VAL A 74 16.49 3.01 1.20
N HIS A 75 16.11 4.00 0.39
CA HIS A 75 16.27 3.94 -1.05
C HIS A 75 17.75 3.79 -1.42
N GLU A 76 18.61 4.53 -0.72
CA GLU A 76 20.04 4.43 -0.95
C GLU A 76 20.60 3.07 -0.53
N ASP A 77 20.18 2.58 0.64
CA ASP A 77 20.70 1.32 1.17
C ASP A 77 20.36 0.13 0.28
N PHE A 78 19.17 0.14 -0.33
CA PHE A 78 18.69 -1.02 -1.07
C PHE A 78 18.78 -0.86 -2.58
N LEU A 79 18.76 0.38 -3.09
CA LEU A 79 18.76 0.62 -4.53
C LEU A 79 19.90 1.51 -4.99
N GLY A 80 20.72 2.01 -4.06
CA GLY A 80 21.85 2.85 -4.40
C GLY A 80 21.48 4.27 -4.82
N ASP A 81 20.26 4.68 -4.53
CA ASP A 81 19.74 6.00 -4.94
C ASP A 81 19.27 6.75 -3.71
N PRO A 82 19.94 7.86 -3.35
CA PRO A 82 19.58 8.59 -2.11
C PRO A 82 18.39 9.52 -2.25
N THR A 83 17.79 9.64 -3.45
CA THR A 83 16.67 10.56 -3.61
C THR A 83 15.44 10.01 -2.90
N PRO A 84 14.63 10.89 -2.28
CA PRO A 84 13.40 10.45 -1.67
C PRO A 84 12.42 9.95 -2.74
N THR A 85 11.55 9.05 -2.33
CA THR A 85 10.49 8.55 -3.18
C THR A 85 9.21 8.53 -2.34
N ASP A 86 8.07 8.29 -2.97
CA ASP A 86 6.80 8.29 -2.24
C ASP A 86 6.58 6.98 -1.48
N VAL A 87 6.93 5.84 -2.08
CA VAL A 87 6.68 4.55 -1.46
C VAL A 87 7.73 3.53 -1.90
N ILE A 88 8.13 2.67 -0.98
CA ILE A 88 9.00 1.53 -1.26
C ILE A 88 8.30 0.30 -0.73
N THR A 89 8.23 -0.75 -1.56
CA THR A 89 7.56 -1.99 -1.20
C THR A 89 8.54 -3.15 -1.29
N PHE A 90 8.63 -3.93 -0.22
CA PHE A 90 9.44 -5.13 -0.19
C PHE A 90 8.53 -6.35 -0.23
N HIS A 91 8.90 -7.35 -1.01
CA HIS A 91 8.03 -8.51 -1.24
C HIS A 91 7.81 -9.34 0.01
N HIS A 92 8.64 -9.18 1.04
CA HIS A 92 8.39 -9.89 2.30
C HIS A 92 7.26 -9.27 3.11
N GLY A 93 6.66 -8.17 2.63
CA GLY A 93 5.48 -7.62 3.28
C GLY A 93 5.71 -6.32 4.00
N GLU A 94 6.67 -5.52 3.56
CA GLU A 94 6.93 -4.23 4.18
C GLU A 94 6.69 -3.11 3.18
N ILE A 95 5.92 -2.08 3.60
CA ILE A 95 5.63 -0.91 2.77
C ILE A 95 6.06 0.32 3.56
N ILE A 96 6.89 1.16 2.95
CA ILE A 96 7.38 2.39 3.58
C ILE A 96 6.91 3.56 2.73
N VAL A 97 6.23 4.53 3.36
CA VAL A 97 5.69 5.69 2.64
C VAL A 97 6.22 6.98 3.25
N SER A 98 6.37 8.01 2.43
CA SER A 98 6.91 9.29 2.86
C SER A 98 5.79 10.27 3.20
N ALA A 99 5.77 10.73 4.43
CA ALA A 99 4.82 11.77 4.85
C ALA A 99 5.15 13.10 4.19
N ASP A 100 6.44 13.44 4.05
CA ASP A 100 6.81 14.70 3.41
C ASP A 100 6.32 14.75 1.96
N THR A 101 6.51 13.65 1.23
CA THR A 101 6.06 13.59 -0.16
C THR A 101 4.54 13.66 -0.24
N ALA A 102 3.83 12.98 0.67
CA ALA A 102 2.37 13.04 0.66
C ALA A 102 1.86 14.45 0.94
N ALA A 103 2.54 15.18 1.81
CA ALA A 103 2.14 16.55 2.11
C ALA A 103 2.32 17.46 0.90
N ARG A 104 3.37 17.23 0.11
CA ARG A 104 3.61 18.03 -1.10
C ARG A 104 2.70 17.63 -2.25
N GLU A 105 2.52 16.33 -2.44
CA GLU A 105 1.84 15.84 -3.65
C GLU A 105 0.33 15.78 -3.51
N GLY A 106 -0.17 15.56 -2.30
CA GLY A 106 -1.62 15.43 -2.12
C GLY A 106 -2.42 16.55 -2.74
N PRO A 107 -2.10 17.84 -2.39
CA PRO A 107 -2.86 18.94 -2.99
C PRO A 107 -2.77 18.97 -4.51
N LEU A 108 -1.66 18.55 -5.09
CA LEU A 108 -1.52 18.53 -6.54
C LEU A 108 -2.43 17.48 -7.19
N HIS A 109 -2.79 16.45 -6.46
CA HIS A 109 -3.67 15.39 -6.93
C HIS A 109 -5.12 15.61 -6.51
N GLY A 110 -5.40 16.71 -5.82
CA GLY A 110 -6.75 16.95 -5.31
C GLY A 110 -7.11 16.06 -4.13
N LEU A 111 -6.10 15.57 -3.40
CA LEU A 111 -6.29 14.67 -2.26
C LEU A 111 -5.84 15.34 -0.99
N THR A 112 -6.44 14.93 0.13
CA THR A 112 -5.92 15.34 1.43
C THR A 112 -4.63 14.59 1.71
N PHE A 113 -3.90 15.05 2.73
CA PHE A 113 -2.67 14.38 3.15
C PHE A 113 -2.92 12.91 3.47
N ASP A 114 -3.97 12.63 4.25
CA ASP A 114 -4.27 11.24 4.63
C ASP A 114 -4.69 10.42 3.42
N GLU A 115 -5.43 11.01 2.49
CA GLU A 115 -5.82 10.30 1.27
C GLU A 115 -4.61 9.97 0.40
N GLU A 116 -3.65 10.89 0.35
CA GLU A 116 -2.44 10.63 -0.43
C GLU A 116 -1.62 9.50 0.21
N LEU A 117 -1.51 9.49 1.54
CA LEU A 117 -0.85 8.38 2.23
C LEU A 117 -1.55 7.05 1.92
N LEU A 118 -2.88 7.07 1.92
CA LEU A 118 -3.64 5.87 1.59
C LEU A 118 -3.36 5.42 0.18
N LEU A 119 -3.25 6.36 -0.76
CA LEU A 119 -2.92 6.02 -2.14
C LEU A 119 -1.57 5.31 -2.23
N TYR A 120 -0.56 5.80 -1.49
CA TYR A 120 0.75 5.16 -1.49
C TYR A 120 0.68 3.76 -0.91
N LEU A 121 -0.11 3.57 0.14
CA LEU A 121 -0.27 2.26 0.74
C LEU A 121 -0.98 1.29 -0.21
N ILE A 122 -2.00 1.77 -0.91
CA ILE A 122 -2.69 0.97 -1.92
C ILE A 122 -1.73 0.58 -3.04
N HIS A 123 -0.90 1.53 -3.48
CA HIS A 123 0.11 1.26 -4.52
C HIS A 123 1.04 0.12 -4.08
N GLY A 124 1.50 0.17 -2.83
CA GLY A 124 2.32 -0.92 -2.29
C GLY A 124 1.60 -2.25 -2.25
N LEU A 125 0.32 -2.23 -1.87
CA LEU A 125 -0.48 -3.45 -1.88
C LEU A 125 -0.64 -4.01 -3.29
N MET A 126 -0.78 -3.14 -4.30
CA MET A 126 -0.88 -3.59 -5.68
C MET A 126 0.42 -4.25 -6.13
N HIS A 127 1.57 -3.72 -5.73
CA HIS A 127 2.85 -4.37 -6.02
C HIS A 127 2.91 -5.74 -5.36
N LEU A 128 2.50 -5.85 -4.10
CA LEU A 128 2.47 -7.15 -3.43
C LEU A 128 1.49 -8.09 -4.09
N GLY A 129 0.49 -7.56 -4.76
CA GLY A 129 -0.48 -8.33 -5.52
C GLY A 129 -0.02 -8.70 -6.92
N GLY A 130 1.23 -8.45 -7.26
CA GLY A 130 1.78 -8.90 -8.54
C GLY A 130 1.84 -7.86 -9.63
N TRP A 131 1.40 -6.64 -9.36
CA TRP A 131 1.43 -5.57 -10.35
C TRP A 131 2.80 -4.91 -10.39
N ASP A 132 3.23 -4.53 -11.59
CA ASP A 132 4.52 -3.88 -11.80
C ASP A 132 4.27 -2.65 -12.66
N ASP A 133 5.01 -1.58 -12.37
CA ASP A 133 4.82 -0.33 -13.10
C ASP A 133 6.02 0.04 -13.96
N HIS A 134 6.86 -0.93 -14.31
CA HIS A 134 7.99 -0.68 -15.21
C HIS A 134 7.55 -0.48 -16.64
N GLU A 135 6.59 -1.29 -17.13
CA GLU A 135 6.11 -1.15 -18.49
C GLU A 135 4.98 -0.14 -18.55
N PRO A 136 4.97 0.77 -19.52
CA PRO A 136 3.96 1.83 -19.53
C PRO A 136 2.52 1.33 -19.55
N GLU A 137 2.27 0.23 -20.26
CA GLU A 137 0.92 -0.28 -20.37
C GLU A 137 0.44 -0.85 -19.05
N GLU A 138 1.28 -1.65 -18.39
CA GLU A 138 0.90 -2.20 -17.11
C GLU A 138 0.81 -1.10 -16.07
N ALA A 139 1.71 -0.12 -16.12
CA ALA A 139 1.67 1.01 -15.19
C ALA A 139 0.35 1.76 -15.31
N ALA A 140 -0.14 1.95 -16.54
CA ALA A 140 -1.42 2.64 -16.75
C ALA A 140 -2.58 1.83 -16.19
N GLN A 141 -2.56 0.52 -16.37
CA GLN A 141 -3.60 -0.34 -15.82
C GLN A 141 -3.57 -0.32 -14.29
N MET A 142 -2.38 -0.40 -13.73
CA MET A 142 -2.21 -0.37 -12.28
C MET A 142 -2.74 0.95 -11.71
N LYS A 143 -2.47 2.06 -12.40
CA LYS A 143 -2.94 3.36 -11.96
C LYS A 143 -4.47 3.41 -11.92
N VAL A 144 -5.13 2.89 -12.94
CA VAL A 144 -6.59 2.88 -12.98
C VAL A 144 -7.14 2.05 -11.83
N LEU A 145 -6.56 0.88 -11.59
CA LEU A 145 -7.04 0.00 -10.53
C LEU A 145 -6.82 0.59 -9.15
N GLN A 146 -5.65 1.15 -8.90
CA GLN A 146 -5.39 1.69 -7.57
C GLN A 146 -6.24 2.92 -7.28
N GLU A 147 -6.51 3.73 -8.30
CA GLU A 147 -7.39 4.89 -8.11
C GLU A 147 -8.82 4.43 -7.89
N GLY A 148 -9.23 3.34 -8.53
CA GLY A 148 -10.55 2.77 -8.27
C GLY A 148 -10.70 2.25 -6.86
N VAL A 149 -9.67 1.58 -6.35
CA VAL A 149 -9.68 1.11 -4.96
C VAL A 149 -9.75 2.29 -4.01
N LEU A 150 -8.94 3.32 -4.26
CA LEU A 150 -8.95 4.51 -3.41
C LEU A 150 -10.33 5.14 -3.38
N ALA A 151 -10.95 5.32 -4.54
CA ALA A 151 -12.26 5.95 -4.63
C ALA A 151 -13.31 5.13 -3.88
N GLU A 152 -13.25 3.81 -4.02
CA GLU A 152 -14.22 2.95 -3.35
C GLU A 152 -14.06 3.01 -1.84
N VAL A 153 -12.82 2.97 -1.34
CA VAL A 153 -12.56 3.01 0.10
C VAL A 153 -12.98 4.35 0.67
N ILE A 154 -12.68 5.44 -0.02
CA ILE A 154 -13.03 6.77 0.47
C ILE A 154 -14.55 6.93 0.51
N SER A 155 -15.26 6.45 -0.49
CA SER A 155 -16.71 6.63 -0.51
C SER A 155 -17.40 5.78 0.56
N GLU A 156 -16.83 4.65 0.93
CA GLU A 156 -17.42 3.81 1.97
C GLU A 156 -17.39 4.43 3.34
N LYS A 157 -16.52 5.37 3.58
CA LYS A 157 -16.43 5.94 4.90
C LYS A 157 -17.65 6.82 5.20
N ARG A 158 -18.45 7.12 4.21
CA ARG A 158 -19.68 7.85 4.44
C ARG A 158 -20.80 6.89 4.76
#